data_dd5abe25e6c0489c7b76abd4c0261748
#
_entry.id   dd5abe25e6c0489c7b76abd4c0261748
#
_cell.length_a   1.000
_cell.length_b   1.000
_cell.length_c   1.000
_cell.angle_alpha   90.00
_cell.angle_beta   90.00
_cell.angle_gamma   90.00
#
_symmetry.space_group_name_H-M   'P 1'
#
loop_
_entity.id
_entity.type
_entity.pdbx_description
1 polymer ?
#
loop_
_entity_poly.entity_id
_entity_poly.type
_entity_poly.pdbx_seq_one_letter_code
_entity_poly.pdbx_strand_id
1 'polypeptide(L)'
;MIAAYKGHLDVVQFLLDSGARVDERALCGATALHFAAECGHAAVVCALIEHNAKILTNENGMTPLQCAAERARASVVELLAGRPEVTRAQAVEAFELLGASFANDKEYYCLRMAYQYLRKAMAMRYDTRYGLLLKKPADPIPAYDNWKESTTLEEVERLHGNAHGLHMEGLAVRERVLGRRCPDLPHPIVFRGAVFADEARFDRCLALWRHALLLRQHNSVSVVKDLLRFAQVFSQMIHIGIELPLDKVCYVLEACAEELRRGTKRLETHQPNHDPESLINLCRAHVLQEEYESNVRTALYLVAVAARLLENDDNNEETTSAVRRAIFRLRDARLRSGQTLLHLAADRRTPVDDFHTSDVCQFPCPRTTRLLLDCGVEMDAADDSRRTALHVALISYQLIPDTRAQWAMSLRGVVFELLARGAHADAVDCDGITPLVAAIGGPAETVVRAALSPRLACLAAAALARHQRRYPPAQTPRVLHAFLEMHGVKPAREC
;
A
#
# COMPACT_ATOMS: atom_id res chain seq x y z
N MET A 1 11.43 30.26 -2.77
CA MET A 1 10.89 28.93 -3.05
C MET A 1 9.34 28.90 -3.01
N ILE A 2 8.67 29.20 -1.89
CA ILE A 2 7.18 29.15 -1.80
C ILE A 2 6.53 30.07 -2.84
N ALA A 3 7.02 31.32 -2.99
CA ALA A 3 6.52 32.25 -4.01
C ALA A 3 6.71 31.72 -5.44
N ALA A 4 7.85 31.08 -5.70
CA ALA A 4 8.14 30.43 -6.99
C ALA A 4 7.22 29.23 -7.26
N TYR A 5 6.94 28.41 -6.25
CA TYR A 5 5.99 27.31 -6.32
C TYR A 5 4.54 27.77 -6.61
N LYS A 6 4.14 28.92 -6.00
CA LYS A 6 2.80 29.51 -6.22
C LYS A 6 2.70 30.40 -7.45
N GLY A 7 3.82 30.71 -8.12
CA GLY A 7 3.83 31.54 -9.33
C GLY A 7 3.68 33.04 -9.07
N HIS A 8 3.94 33.53 -7.86
CA HIS A 8 3.86 34.96 -7.52
C HIS A 8 5.10 35.71 -8.01
N LEU A 9 5.05 36.14 -9.27
CA LEU A 9 6.16 36.77 -9.94
C LEU A 9 6.67 38.02 -9.20
N ASP A 10 5.77 38.93 -8.82
CA ASP A 10 6.06 40.21 -8.13
C ASP A 10 6.79 39.94 -6.78
N VAL A 11 6.37 38.92 -6.06
CA VAL A 11 7.02 38.51 -4.80
C VAL A 11 8.40 37.94 -5.06
N VAL A 12 8.55 37.12 -6.12
CA VAL A 12 9.84 36.54 -6.51
C VAL A 12 10.80 37.64 -6.90
N GLN A 13 10.39 38.59 -7.75
CA GLN A 13 11.21 39.74 -8.15
C GLN A 13 11.63 40.59 -6.96
N PHE A 14 10.67 40.97 -6.10
CA PHE A 14 10.97 41.74 -4.89
C PHE A 14 12.00 41.04 -3.98
N LEU A 15 11.88 39.72 -3.78
CA LEU A 15 12.81 38.95 -2.95
C LEU A 15 14.22 38.89 -3.59
N LEU A 16 14.30 38.73 -4.92
CA LEU A 16 15.57 38.70 -5.65
C LEU A 16 16.26 40.05 -5.60
N ASP A 17 15.53 41.16 -5.86
CA ASP A 17 16.02 42.52 -5.75
C ASP A 17 16.48 42.89 -4.33
N SER A 18 15.84 42.26 -3.32
CA SER A 18 16.22 42.39 -1.90
C SER A 18 17.41 41.50 -1.50
N GLY A 19 18.04 40.80 -2.45
CA GLY A 19 19.26 40.01 -2.21
C GLY A 19 19.03 38.57 -1.76
N ALA A 20 17.84 38.00 -1.98
CA ALA A 20 17.58 36.58 -1.73
C ALA A 20 18.51 35.72 -2.62
N ARG A 21 19.08 34.67 -2.03
CA ARG A 21 19.95 33.72 -2.75
C ARG A 21 19.13 32.87 -3.71
N VAL A 22 19.37 33.06 -5.02
CA VAL A 22 18.60 32.41 -6.08
C VAL A 22 18.76 30.88 -6.10
N ASP A 23 19.98 30.39 -5.81
CA ASP A 23 20.32 28.95 -5.84
C ASP A 23 20.22 28.25 -4.48
N GLU A 24 19.53 28.88 -3.49
CA GLU A 24 19.28 28.24 -2.19
C GLU A 24 18.53 26.92 -2.39
N ARG A 25 18.91 25.89 -1.62
CA ARG A 25 18.35 24.54 -1.73
C ARG A 25 17.37 24.25 -0.60
N ALA A 26 16.25 23.63 -0.91
CA ALA A 26 15.34 23.00 0.05
C ALA A 26 15.95 21.68 0.59
N LEU A 27 15.31 21.07 1.60
CA LEU A 27 15.72 19.78 2.15
C LEU A 27 15.79 18.64 1.10
N CYS A 28 14.99 18.73 0.04
CA CYS A 28 15.02 17.79 -1.11
C CYS A 28 16.05 18.19 -2.19
N GLY A 29 16.94 19.14 -1.90
CA GLY A 29 17.92 19.65 -2.85
C GLY A 29 17.34 20.51 -3.98
N ALA A 30 16.02 20.72 -4.04
CA ALA A 30 15.37 21.54 -5.06
C ALA A 30 15.59 23.04 -4.80
N THR A 31 15.79 23.84 -5.87
CA THR A 31 15.89 25.30 -5.84
C THR A 31 14.54 25.94 -6.22
N ALA A 32 14.44 27.27 -6.10
CA ALA A 32 13.27 28.02 -6.57
C ALA A 32 12.97 27.75 -8.06
N LEU A 33 14.02 27.53 -8.89
CA LEU A 33 13.88 27.18 -10.29
C LEU A 33 13.22 25.80 -10.51
N HIS A 34 13.51 24.80 -9.68
CA HIS A 34 12.83 23.51 -9.75
C HIS A 34 11.34 23.66 -9.47
N PHE A 35 10.97 24.37 -8.40
CA PHE A 35 9.56 24.57 -8.03
C PHE A 35 8.78 25.37 -9.08
N ALA A 36 9.37 26.44 -9.62
CA ALA A 36 8.74 27.20 -10.70
C ALA A 36 8.58 26.37 -11.98
N ALA A 37 9.57 25.55 -12.30
CA ALA A 37 9.57 24.68 -13.47
C ALA A 37 8.55 23.55 -13.36
N GLU A 38 8.49 22.88 -12.22
CA GLU A 38 7.52 21.82 -11.94
C GLU A 38 6.08 22.32 -12.01
N CYS A 39 5.80 23.52 -11.48
CA CYS A 39 4.47 24.13 -11.52
C CYS A 39 4.13 24.77 -12.87
N GLY A 40 5.11 24.99 -13.75
CA GLY A 40 4.88 25.55 -15.09
C GLY A 40 4.84 27.09 -15.14
N HIS A 41 5.38 27.78 -14.12
CA HIS A 41 5.38 29.24 -14.02
C HIS A 41 6.47 29.87 -14.88
N ALA A 42 6.28 29.90 -16.20
CA ALA A 42 7.28 30.38 -17.18
C ALA A 42 7.83 31.80 -16.89
N ALA A 43 6.96 32.72 -16.47
CA ALA A 43 7.39 34.09 -16.12
C ALA A 43 8.33 34.09 -14.89
N VAL A 44 8.06 33.26 -13.88
CA VAL A 44 8.94 33.12 -12.70
C VAL A 44 10.25 32.44 -13.10
N VAL A 45 10.20 31.44 -13.99
CA VAL A 45 11.40 30.78 -14.53
C VAL A 45 12.28 31.81 -15.25
N CYS A 46 11.71 32.69 -16.09
CA CYS A 46 12.46 33.79 -16.75
C CYS A 46 13.12 34.69 -15.72
N ALA A 47 12.37 35.21 -14.74
CA ALA A 47 12.90 36.10 -13.71
C ALA A 47 14.07 35.48 -12.92
N LEU A 48 13.95 34.19 -12.55
CA LEU A 48 15.01 33.46 -11.85
C LEU A 48 16.28 33.32 -12.73
N ILE A 49 16.10 33.03 -14.02
CA ILE A 49 17.23 32.93 -14.98
C ILE A 49 17.89 34.28 -15.19
N GLU A 50 17.14 35.38 -15.32
CA GLU A 50 17.65 36.74 -15.42
C GLU A 50 18.51 37.12 -14.20
N HIS A 51 18.20 36.56 -13.04
CA HIS A 51 19.01 36.71 -11.83
C HIS A 51 20.07 35.59 -11.68
N ASN A 52 20.49 34.97 -12.78
CA ASN A 52 21.54 33.96 -12.85
C ASN A 52 21.30 32.66 -12.08
N ALA A 53 20.06 32.23 -11.97
CA ALA A 53 19.73 30.89 -11.42
C ALA A 53 20.41 29.79 -12.25
N LYS A 54 21.12 28.89 -11.58
CA LYS A 54 21.82 27.76 -12.21
C LYS A 54 20.90 26.57 -12.41
N ILE A 55 21.12 25.82 -13.49
CA ILE A 55 20.47 24.55 -13.76
C ILE A 55 21.17 23.47 -12.94
N LEU A 56 20.74 23.31 -11.69
CA LEU A 56 21.28 22.33 -10.74
C LEU A 56 20.43 21.06 -10.76
N THR A 57 20.90 19.99 -10.10
CA THR A 57 20.12 18.78 -9.85
C THR A 57 19.62 18.74 -8.41
N ASN A 58 18.40 18.22 -8.18
CA ASN A 58 17.86 17.93 -6.85
C ASN A 58 18.43 16.59 -6.30
N GLU A 59 18.01 16.14 -5.13
CA GLU A 59 18.46 14.87 -4.54
C GLU A 59 18.08 13.62 -5.37
N ASN A 60 17.04 13.71 -6.20
CA ASN A 60 16.66 12.66 -7.14
C ASN A 60 17.48 12.70 -8.45
N GLY A 61 18.46 13.60 -8.56
CA GLY A 61 19.27 13.79 -9.76
C GLY A 61 18.54 14.51 -10.90
N MET A 62 17.35 15.06 -10.68
CA MET A 62 16.55 15.74 -11.70
C MET A 62 16.92 17.23 -11.79
N THR A 63 17.04 17.71 -13.02
CA THR A 63 17.18 19.14 -13.33
C THR A 63 15.80 19.83 -13.38
N PRO A 64 15.71 21.18 -13.27
CA PRO A 64 14.45 21.90 -13.49
C PRO A 64 13.78 21.59 -14.83
N LEU A 65 14.58 21.35 -15.88
CA LEU A 65 14.10 20.96 -17.20
C LEU A 65 13.39 19.59 -17.17
N GLN A 66 13.99 18.61 -16.48
CA GLN A 66 13.38 17.29 -16.32
C GLN A 66 12.12 17.35 -15.44
N CYS A 67 12.11 18.15 -14.37
CA CYS A 67 10.92 18.37 -13.54
C CYS A 67 9.77 18.97 -14.36
N ALA A 68 10.05 19.97 -15.21
CA ALA A 68 9.05 20.54 -16.10
C ALA A 68 8.51 19.51 -17.12
N ALA A 69 9.40 18.71 -17.71
CA ALA A 69 9.02 17.67 -18.67
C ALA A 69 8.20 16.56 -18.03
N GLU A 70 8.57 16.15 -16.81
CA GLU A 70 7.88 15.15 -16.01
C GLU A 70 6.43 15.57 -15.71
N ARG A 71 6.20 16.85 -15.45
CA ARG A 71 4.88 17.45 -15.16
C ARG A 71 4.17 18.02 -16.39
N ALA A 72 4.58 17.66 -17.60
CA ALA A 72 3.97 18.10 -18.86
C ALA A 72 3.92 19.65 -19.05
N ARG A 73 4.91 20.39 -18.52
CA ARG A 73 4.98 21.87 -18.59
C ARG A 73 5.66 22.34 -19.88
N ALA A 74 4.98 22.19 -21.01
CA ALA A 74 5.55 22.38 -22.34
C ALA A 74 6.25 23.75 -22.53
N SER A 75 5.62 24.85 -22.11
CA SER A 75 6.19 26.20 -22.24
C SER A 75 7.53 26.37 -21.51
N VAL A 76 7.64 25.79 -20.31
CA VAL A 76 8.87 25.83 -19.52
C VAL A 76 9.95 24.94 -20.14
N VAL A 77 9.56 23.74 -20.64
CA VAL A 77 10.50 22.84 -21.33
C VAL A 77 11.09 23.52 -22.57
N GLU A 78 10.27 24.15 -23.39
CA GLU A 78 10.75 24.86 -24.58
C GLU A 78 11.67 26.04 -24.24
N LEU A 79 11.35 26.77 -23.18
CA LEU A 79 12.18 27.89 -22.70
C LEU A 79 13.53 27.38 -22.18
N LEU A 80 13.55 26.35 -21.33
CA LEU A 80 14.78 25.83 -20.72
C LEU A 80 15.64 25.06 -21.74
N ALA A 81 15.02 24.27 -22.64
CA ALA A 81 15.74 23.51 -23.67
C ALA A 81 16.50 24.39 -24.67
N GLY A 82 16.10 25.67 -24.86
CA GLY A 82 16.79 26.63 -25.69
C GLY A 82 17.98 27.34 -25.03
N ARG A 83 18.26 27.04 -23.76
CA ARG A 83 19.36 27.70 -23.02
C ARG A 83 20.72 27.13 -23.42
N PRO A 84 21.78 28.00 -23.48
CA PRO A 84 23.13 27.58 -23.85
C PRO A 84 23.76 26.58 -22.85
N GLU A 85 23.28 26.57 -21.59
CA GLU A 85 23.74 25.66 -20.54
C GLU A 85 23.18 24.25 -20.71
N VAL A 86 22.12 24.07 -21.53
CA VAL A 86 21.47 22.76 -21.78
C VAL A 86 22.07 22.15 -23.04
N THR A 87 22.66 20.99 -22.90
CA THR A 87 23.18 20.22 -24.03
C THR A 87 22.05 19.73 -24.93
N ARG A 88 22.33 19.51 -26.22
CA ARG A 88 21.37 18.92 -27.17
C ARG A 88 20.82 17.59 -26.66
N ALA A 89 21.64 16.76 -26.05
CA ALA A 89 21.20 15.46 -25.47
C ALA A 89 20.17 15.65 -24.37
N GLN A 90 20.41 16.58 -23.46
CA GLN A 90 19.46 16.92 -22.39
C GLN A 90 18.15 17.49 -22.93
N ALA A 91 18.22 18.37 -23.93
CA ALA A 91 17.02 18.92 -24.57
C ALA A 91 16.19 17.81 -25.27
N VAL A 92 16.85 16.90 -25.98
CA VAL A 92 16.18 15.76 -26.64
C VAL A 92 15.51 14.86 -25.62
N GLU A 93 16.21 14.47 -24.54
CA GLU A 93 15.63 13.63 -23.48
C GLU A 93 14.47 14.33 -22.77
N ALA A 94 14.55 15.65 -22.57
CA ALA A 94 13.45 16.43 -22.01
C ALA A 94 12.22 16.44 -22.92
N PHE A 95 12.38 16.56 -24.24
CA PHE A 95 11.26 16.46 -25.16
C PHE A 95 10.68 15.05 -25.26
N GLU A 96 11.53 14.01 -25.20
CA GLU A 96 11.05 12.61 -25.09
C GLU A 96 10.21 12.42 -23.81
N LEU A 97 10.73 12.89 -22.68
CA LEU A 97 10.03 12.82 -21.39
C LEU A 97 8.72 13.63 -21.40
N LEU A 98 8.72 14.82 -22.00
CA LEU A 98 7.53 15.65 -22.17
C LEU A 98 6.44 14.93 -22.97
N GLY A 99 6.83 14.33 -24.11
CA GLY A 99 5.92 13.53 -24.92
C GLY A 99 5.37 12.32 -24.16
N ALA A 100 6.24 11.65 -23.42
CA ALA A 100 5.89 10.52 -22.55
C ALA A 100 4.91 10.92 -21.43
N SER A 101 5.07 12.12 -20.87
CA SER A 101 4.18 12.66 -19.85
C SER A 101 2.81 12.96 -20.43
N PHE A 102 2.69 13.63 -21.55
CA PHE A 102 1.38 13.83 -22.22
C PHE A 102 0.65 12.55 -22.55
N ALA A 103 1.35 11.44 -22.79
CA ALA A 103 0.72 10.15 -23.09
C ALA A 103 0.08 9.48 -21.88
N ASN A 104 0.54 9.76 -20.66
CA ASN A 104 0.15 9.00 -19.46
C ASN A 104 -0.15 9.86 -18.22
N ASP A 105 -0.17 11.18 -18.36
CA ASP A 105 -0.52 12.08 -17.26
C ASP A 105 -2.03 12.08 -17.03
N LYS A 106 -2.45 12.22 -15.77
CA LYS A 106 -3.86 12.26 -15.41
C LYS A 106 -4.54 13.59 -15.79
N GLU A 107 -3.84 14.70 -15.62
CA GLU A 107 -4.39 16.06 -15.75
C GLU A 107 -4.14 16.64 -17.15
N TYR A 108 -2.96 16.33 -17.73
CA TYR A 108 -2.49 16.90 -19.00
C TYR A 108 -2.52 15.89 -20.15
N TYR A 109 -3.31 14.82 -20.04
CA TYR A 109 -3.42 13.78 -21.05
C TYR A 109 -3.76 14.34 -22.44
N CYS A 110 -2.84 14.17 -23.39
CA CYS A 110 -3.03 14.62 -24.77
C CYS A 110 -2.17 13.81 -25.75
N LEU A 111 -2.73 12.82 -26.41
CA LEU A 111 -2.00 11.97 -27.35
C LEU A 111 -1.44 12.74 -28.56
N ARG A 112 -2.09 13.82 -29.00
CA ARG A 112 -1.56 14.68 -30.06
C ARG A 112 -0.27 15.35 -29.64
N MET A 113 -0.20 15.92 -28.43
CA MET A 113 1.01 16.54 -27.90
C MET A 113 2.08 15.48 -27.62
N ALA A 114 1.70 14.31 -27.11
CA ALA A 114 2.61 13.19 -26.92
C ALA A 114 3.33 12.85 -28.23
N TYR A 115 2.58 12.60 -29.30
CA TYR A 115 3.15 12.31 -30.61
C TYR A 115 4.03 13.44 -31.14
N GLN A 116 3.59 14.71 -31.04
CA GLN A 116 4.33 15.85 -31.54
C GLN A 116 5.69 15.99 -30.86
N TYR A 117 5.75 15.85 -29.52
CA TYR A 117 7.02 15.99 -28.79
C TYR A 117 7.93 14.79 -28.96
N LEU A 118 7.41 13.56 -29.02
CA LEU A 118 8.21 12.37 -29.35
C LEU A 118 8.82 12.49 -30.76
N ARG A 119 8.02 12.95 -31.76
CA ARG A 119 8.52 13.20 -33.12
C ARG A 119 9.54 14.33 -33.16
N LYS A 120 9.30 15.46 -32.45
CA LYS A 120 10.26 16.57 -32.33
C LYS A 120 11.60 16.10 -31.77
N ALA A 121 11.57 15.34 -30.67
CA ALA A 121 12.76 14.78 -30.04
C ALA A 121 13.53 13.85 -31.00
N MET A 122 12.81 12.97 -31.71
CA MET A 122 13.44 12.06 -32.67
C MET A 122 14.02 12.84 -33.88
N ALA A 123 13.33 13.83 -34.42
CA ALA A 123 13.84 14.68 -35.46
C ALA A 123 15.13 15.43 -35.03
N MET A 124 15.19 15.88 -33.77
CA MET A 124 16.41 16.47 -33.22
C MET A 124 17.57 15.47 -33.12
N ARG A 125 17.29 14.16 -32.85
CA ARG A 125 18.33 13.11 -32.84
C ARG A 125 18.97 12.91 -34.22
N TYR A 126 18.17 13.01 -35.27
CA TYR A 126 18.59 12.78 -36.66
C TYR A 126 18.98 14.05 -37.41
N ASP A 127 19.05 15.22 -36.75
CA ASP A 127 19.50 16.46 -37.39
C ASP A 127 20.98 16.38 -37.72
N THR A 128 21.26 16.19 -39.00
CA THR A 128 22.61 16.00 -39.55
C THR A 128 23.53 17.22 -39.39
N ARG A 129 22.95 18.41 -39.20
CA ARG A 129 23.71 19.64 -38.95
C ARG A 129 24.57 19.59 -37.70
N TYR A 130 24.13 18.82 -36.72
CA TYR A 130 24.79 18.68 -35.42
C TYR A 130 25.30 17.25 -35.12
N GLY A 131 25.30 16.38 -36.15
CA GLY A 131 25.66 14.97 -36.03
C GLY A 131 24.54 14.07 -35.44
N LEU A 132 24.67 12.78 -35.64
CA LEU A 132 23.67 11.80 -35.15
C LEU A 132 23.79 11.58 -33.62
N LEU A 133 22.66 11.65 -32.95
CA LEU A 133 22.54 11.33 -31.54
C LEU A 133 21.73 10.01 -31.38
N LEU A 134 22.41 8.88 -31.50
CA LEU A 134 21.75 7.58 -31.45
C LEU A 134 21.06 7.33 -30.11
N LYS A 135 19.82 6.87 -30.16
CA LYS A 135 19.07 6.46 -28.98
C LYS A 135 19.56 5.08 -28.53
N LYS A 136 19.76 4.92 -27.22
CA LYS A 136 20.01 3.62 -26.59
C LYS A 136 18.74 3.23 -25.82
N PRO A 137 17.85 2.41 -26.42
CA PRO A 137 16.64 1.98 -25.72
C PRO A 137 16.99 1.09 -24.53
N ALA A 138 16.14 1.09 -23.51
CA ALA A 138 16.22 0.12 -22.43
C ALA A 138 15.68 -1.25 -22.88
N ASP A 139 15.99 -2.29 -22.12
CA ASP A 139 15.42 -3.60 -22.36
C ASP A 139 13.88 -3.56 -22.22
N PRO A 140 13.17 -4.29 -23.08
CA PRO A 140 11.71 -4.35 -23.02
C PRO A 140 11.21 -4.87 -21.67
N ILE A 141 10.19 -4.20 -21.14
CA ILE A 141 9.59 -4.52 -19.84
C ILE A 141 8.29 -5.29 -20.07
N PRO A 142 8.10 -6.49 -19.47
CA PRO A 142 6.90 -7.29 -19.66
C PRO A 142 5.61 -6.54 -19.30
N ALA A 143 5.63 -5.70 -18.25
CA ALA A 143 4.49 -4.90 -17.86
C ALA A 143 4.05 -3.88 -18.93
N TYR A 144 4.95 -3.50 -19.83
CA TYR A 144 4.69 -2.61 -20.96
C TYR A 144 4.50 -3.37 -22.27
N ASP A 145 4.00 -4.60 -22.24
CA ASP A 145 3.83 -5.50 -23.40
C ASP A 145 5.13 -5.86 -24.12
N ASN A 146 6.24 -5.86 -23.41
CA ASN A 146 7.57 -5.99 -24.03
C ASN A 146 7.78 -4.94 -25.12
N TRP A 147 7.23 -3.75 -24.94
CA TRP A 147 7.34 -2.65 -25.88
C TRP A 147 8.81 -2.29 -26.12
N LYS A 148 9.19 -2.22 -27.38
CA LYS A 148 10.50 -1.73 -27.80
C LYS A 148 10.39 -0.25 -28.13
N GLU A 149 11.16 0.58 -27.45
CA GLU A 149 11.19 2.02 -27.74
C GLU A 149 11.56 2.29 -29.19
N SER A 150 10.86 3.25 -29.81
CA SER A 150 11.18 3.73 -31.15
C SER A 150 12.59 4.31 -31.19
N THR A 151 13.39 3.86 -32.15
CA THR A 151 14.78 4.30 -32.36
C THR A 151 14.97 5.14 -33.61
N THR A 152 14.00 5.12 -34.53
CA THR A 152 14.02 5.86 -35.78
C THR A 152 12.81 6.79 -35.90
N LEU A 153 12.90 7.79 -36.78
CA LEU A 153 11.81 8.70 -37.05
C LEU A 153 10.59 7.98 -37.65
N GLU A 154 10.83 7.01 -38.51
CA GLU A 154 9.78 6.19 -39.14
C GLU A 154 9.01 5.35 -38.13
N GLU A 155 9.70 4.81 -37.12
CA GLU A 155 9.05 4.07 -36.04
C GLU A 155 8.14 4.99 -35.20
N VAL A 156 8.61 6.22 -34.87
CA VAL A 156 7.76 7.21 -34.19
C VAL A 156 6.57 7.64 -35.06
N GLU A 157 6.76 7.79 -36.38
CA GLU A 157 5.69 8.15 -37.29
C GLU A 157 4.57 7.09 -37.37
N ARG A 158 4.91 5.80 -37.18
CA ARG A 158 3.90 4.70 -37.06
C ARG A 158 3.08 4.80 -35.78
N LEU A 159 3.49 5.57 -34.79
CA LEU A 159 2.69 5.82 -33.58
C LEU A 159 1.55 6.82 -33.80
N HIS A 160 1.53 7.53 -34.93
CA HIS A 160 0.46 8.47 -35.25
C HIS A 160 -0.90 7.76 -35.29
N GLY A 161 -1.82 8.19 -34.41
CA GLY A 161 -3.15 7.56 -34.28
C GLY A 161 -3.17 6.23 -33.48
N ASN A 162 -2.02 5.70 -33.09
CA ASN A 162 -1.93 4.50 -32.25
C ASN A 162 -1.87 4.88 -30.77
N ALA A 163 -3.03 4.96 -30.11
CA ALA A 163 -3.12 5.33 -28.71
C ALA A 163 -2.35 4.35 -27.80
N HIS A 164 -2.51 3.04 -28.02
CA HIS A 164 -1.83 2.03 -27.24
C HIS A 164 -0.30 2.12 -27.37
N GLY A 165 0.19 2.27 -28.61
CA GLY A 165 1.63 2.45 -28.86
C GLY A 165 2.19 3.68 -28.16
N LEU A 166 1.48 4.82 -28.23
CA LEU A 166 1.90 6.05 -27.54
C LEU A 166 1.93 5.89 -26.01
N HIS A 167 0.97 5.16 -25.42
CA HIS A 167 0.98 4.87 -24.00
C HIS A 167 2.20 4.04 -23.58
N MET A 168 2.47 2.94 -24.31
CA MET A 168 3.59 2.06 -23.98
C MET A 168 4.95 2.71 -24.26
N GLU A 169 5.09 3.41 -25.39
CA GLU A 169 6.28 4.25 -25.68
C GLU A 169 6.53 5.24 -24.53
N GLY A 170 5.48 5.94 -24.10
CA GLY A 170 5.57 6.90 -23.00
C GLY A 170 6.04 6.28 -21.69
N LEU A 171 5.51 5.12 -21.29
CA LEU A 171 5.94 4.43 -20.06
C LEU A 171 7.40 3.98 -20.17
N ALA A 172 7.80 3.40 -21.30
CA ALA A 172 9.18 2.95 -21.53
C ALA A 172 10.18 4.13 -21.52
N VAL A 173 9.87 5.21 -22.22
CA VAL A 173 10.67 6.44 -22.24
C VAL A 173 10.82 7.02 -20.84
N ARG A 174 9.73 7.12 -20.06
CA ARG A 174 9.78 7.63 -18.68
C ARG A 174 10.72 6.81 -17.81
N GLU A 175 10.60 5.49 -17.83
CA GLU A 175 11.45 4.62 -17.01
C GLU A 175 12.91 4.72 -17.40
N ARG A 176 13.22 4.83 -18.70
CA ARG A 176 14.60 5.02 -19.19
C ARG A 176 15.19 6.37 -18.78
N VAL A 177 14.43 7.46 -18.93
CA VAL A 177 14.94 8.84 -18.72
C VAL A 177 15.02 9.16 -17.22
N LEU A 178 14.00 8.81 -16.43
CA LEU A 178 13.95 9.11 -15.00
C LEU A 178 14.73 8.08 -14.17
N GLY A 179 14.85 6.86 -14.67
CA GLY A 179 15.46 5.74 -13.96
C GLY A 179 14.57 5.16 -12.86
N ARG A 180 14.82 3.91 -12.49
CA ARG A 180 14.01 3.15 -11.50
C ARG A 180 14.03 3.71 -10.08
N ARG A 181 15.00 4.61 -9.77
CA ARG A 181 15.10 5.25 -8.45
C ARG A 181 14.22 6.49 -8.31
N CYS A 182 13.61 6.97 -9.39
CA CYS A 182 12.71 8.12 -9.33
C CYS A 182 11.42 7.75 -8.57
N PRO A 183 11.07 8.43 -7.47
CA PRO A 183 9.90 8.10 -6.67
C PRO A 183 8.57 8.38 -7.40
N ASP A 184 8.56 9.30 -8.37
CA ASP A 184 7.38 9.69 -9.14
C ASP A 184 7.10 8.78 -10.34
N LEU A 185 8.07 7.94 -10.74
CA LEU A 185 7.94 7.01 -11.86
C LEU A 185 6.70 6.09 -11.77
N PRO A 186 6.30 5.55 -10.60
CA PRO A 186 5.14 4.65 -10.52
C PRO A 186 3.77 5.31 -10.78
N HIS A 187 3.65 6.64 -10.63
CA HIS A 187 2.34 7.31 -10.70
C HIS A 187 1.61 7.12 -12.05
N PRO A 188 2.22 7.40 -13.22
CA PRO A 188 1.57 7.17 -14.51
C PRO A 188 1.31 5.69 -14.80
N ILE A 189 2.16 4.79 -14.27
CA ILE A 189 1.99 3.34 -14.41
C ILE A 189 0.70 2.90 -13.68
N VAL A 190 0.54 3.35 -12.43
CA VAL A 190 -0.66 3.08 -11.63
C VAL A 190 -1.90 3.67 -12.30
N PHE A 191 -1.82 4.91 -12.78
CA PHE A 191 -2.92 5.57 -13.48
C PHE A 191 -3.34 4.80 -14.73
N ARG A 192 -2.39 4.41 -15.58
CA ARG A 192 -2.68 3.61 -16.78
C ARG A 192 -3.26 2.24 -16.42
N GLY A 193 -2.79 1.62 -15.35
CA GLY A 193 -3.36 0.38 -14.83
C GLY A 193 -4.82 0.56 -14.39
N ALA A 194 -5.17 1.67 -13.73
CA ALA A 194 -6.54 1.99 -13.35
C ALA A 194 -7.46 2.12 -14.57
N VAL A 195 -7.00 2.81 -15.63
CA VAL A 195 -7.76 2.90 -16.90
C VAL A 195 -8.02 1.51 -17.48
N PHE A 196 -7.04 0.60 -17.42
CA PHE A 196 -7.28 -0.79 -17.86
C PHE A 196 -8.26 -1.55 -16.96
N ALA A 197 -8.30 -1.28 -15.66
CA ALA A 197 -9.31 -1.86 -14.77
C ALA A 197 -10.73 -1.36 -15.12
N ASP A 198 -10.88 -0.06 -15.41
CA ASP A 198 -12.14 0.55 -15.85
C ASP A 198 -12.63 -0.04 -17.20
N GLU A 199 -11.69 -0.45 -18.06
CA GLU A 199 -11.95 -1.15 -19.32
C GLU A 199 -12.15 -2.67 -19.15
N ALA A 200 -12.19 -3.20 -17.93
CA ALA A 200 -12.22 -4.62 -17.60
C ALA A 200 -11.04 -5.45 -18.17
N ARG A 201 -9.91 -4.81 -18.46
CA ARG A 201 -8.67 -5.43 -18.96
C ARG A 201 -7.74 -5.72 -17.78
N PHE A 202 -8.18 -6.59 -16.87
CA PHE A 202 -7.54 -6.81 -15.57
C PHE A 202 -6.12 -7.37 -15.66
N ASP A 203 -5.85 -8.25 -16.63
CA ASP A 203 -4.48 -8.77 -16.81
C ASP A 203 -3.46 -7.65 -17.03
N ARG A 204 -3.87 -6.65 -17.82
CA ARG A 204 -3.05 -5.48 -18.10
C ARG A 204 -2.90 -4.58 -16.89
N CYS A 205 -4.00 -4.35 -16.18
CA CYS A 205 -4.01 -3.62 -14.91
C CYS A 205 -3.04 -4.24 -13.91
N LEU A 206 -3.18 -5.54 -13.66
CA LEU A 206 -2.37 -6.28 -12.69
C LEU A 206 -0.89 -6.31 -13.07
N ALA A 207 -0.56 -6.44 -14.37
CA ALA A 207 0.82 -6.40 -14.83
C ALA A 207 1.48 -5.04 -14.55
N LEU A 208 0.81 -3.93 -14.86
CA LEU A 208 1.30 -2.58 -14.59
C LEU A 208 1.41 -2.30 -13.11
N TRP A 209 0.39 -2.63 -12.33
CA TRP A 209 0.41 -2.37 -10.89
C TRP A 209 1.45 -3.20 -10.15
N ARG A 210 1.67 -4.46 -10.59
CA ARG A 210 2.77 -5.28 -10.07
C ARG A 210 4.13 -4.62 -10.33
N HIS A 211 4.36 -4.07 -11.51
CA HIS A 211 5.58 -3.36 -11.84
C HIS A 211 5.75 -2.10 -10.99
N ALA A 212 4.69 -1.29 -10.84
CA ALA A 212 4.70 -0.10 -9.98
C ALA A 212 4.99 -0.45 -8.51
N LEU A 213 4.39 -1.54 -8.00
CA LEU A 213 4.63 -2.06 -6.66
C LEU A 213 6.09 -2.42 -6.43
N LEU A 214 6.72 -3.14 -7.39
CA LEU A 214 8.15 -3.48 -7.35
C LEU A 214 9.03 -2.24 -7.32
N LEU A 215 8.73 -1.23 -8.15
CA LEU A 215 9.49 0.03 -8.19
C LEU A 215 9.42 0.76 -6.85
N ARG A 216 8.23 0.86 -6.23
CA ARG A 216 8.06 1.50 -4.92
C ARG A 216 8.76 0.71 -3.82
N GLN A 217 8.65 -0.61 -3.81
CA GLN A 217 9.35 -1.46 -2.84
C GLN A 217 10.86 -1.33 -2.97
N HIS A 218 11.38 -1.27 -4.20
CA HIS A 218 12.81 -1.04 -4.45
C HIS A 218 13.29 0.29 -3.86
N ASN A 219 12.47 1.33 -3.98
CA ASN A 219 12.76 2.67 -3.48
C ASN A 219 12.38 2.87 -1.99
N SER A 220 11.97 1.81 -1.28
CA SER A 220 11.52 1.87 0.12
C SER A 220 10.36 2.85 0.37
N VAL A 221 9.57 3.15 -0.67
CA VAL A 221 8.34 3.94 -0.57
C VAL A 221 7.21 3.06 -0.04
N SER A 222 6.30 3.64 0.75
CA SER A 222 5.11 2.95 1.26
C SER A 222 4.21 2.46 0.11
N VAL A 223 3.79 1.20 0.19
CA VAL A 223 2.92 0.57 -0.83
C VAL A 223 1.51 0.27 -0.31
N VAL A 224 1.15 0.75 0.87
CA VAL A 224 -0.13 0.48 1.53
C VAL A 224 -1.32 0.80 0.62
N LYS A 225 -1.30 1.96 -0.04
CA LYS A 225 -2.36 2.36 -0.99
C LYS A 225 -2.43 1.48 -2.23
N ASP A 226 -1.28 0.97 -2.69
CA ASP A 226 -1.25 0.10 -3.87
C ASP A 226 -1.81 -1.28 -3.52
N LEU A 227 -1.48 -1.81 -2.34
CA LEU A 227 -2.02 -3.08 -1.84
C LEU A 227 -3.54 -3.02 -1.68
N LEU A 228 -4.08 -1.90 -1.18
CA LEU A 228 -5.53 -1.70 -1.10
C LEU A 228 -6.18 -1.70 -2.50
N ARG A 229 -5.57 -1.04 -3.49
CA ARG A 229 -6.08 -1.08 -4.88
C ARG A 229 -6.13 -2.50 -5.44
N PHE A 230 -5.13 -3.33 -5.13
CA PHE A 230 -5.18 -4.75 -5.52
C PHE A 230 -6.36 -5.47 -4.87
N ALA A 231 -6.60 -5.27 -3.56
CA ALA A 231 -7.75 -5.87 -2.88
C ALA A 231 -9.09 -5.42 -3.51
N GLN A 232 -9.19 -4.15 -3.87
CA GLN A 232 -10.35 -3.57 -4.55
C GLN A 232 -10.58 -4.22 -5.93
N VAL A 233 -9.55 -4.29 -6.77
CA VAL A 233 -9.66 -4.89 -8.12
C VAL A 233 -9.91 -6.39 -8.05
N PHE A 234 -9.29 -7.12 -7.14
CA PHE A 234 -9.59 -8.54 -6.93
C PHE A 234 -11.06 -8.75 -6.54
N SER A 235 -11.58 -7.89 -5.66
CA SER A 235 -12.99 -7.91 -5.29
C SER A 235 -13.90 -7.58 -6.48
N GLN A 236 -13.54 -6.61 -7.29
CA GLN A 236 -14.25 -6.27 -8.53
C GLN A 236 -14.28 -7.45 -9.50
N MET A 237 -13.13 -8.11 -9.76
CA MET A 237 -13.06 -9.29 -10.64
C MET A 237 -14.00 -10.39 -10.16
N ILE A 238 -13.98 -10.70 -8.85
CA ILE A 238 -14.87 -11.70 -8.24
C ILE A 238 -16.35 -11.28 -8.39
N HIS A 239 -16.66 -10.00 -8.15
CA HIS A 239 -18.03 -9.46 -8.23
C HIS A 239 -18.62 -9.63 -9.62
N ILE A 240 -17.87 -9.32 -10.67
CA ILE A 240 -18.31 -9.43 -12.07
C ILE A 240 -18.10 -10.82 -12.69
N GLY A 241 -17.61 -11.79 -11.91
CA GLY A 241 -17.44 -13.18 -12.31
C GLY A 241 -16.25 -13.44 -13.25
N ILE A 242 -15.23 -12.57 -13.23
CA ILE A 242 -13.98 -12.80 -13.97
C ILE A 242 -13.05 -13.66 -13.11
N GLU A 243 -12.45 -14.66 -13.74
CA GLU A 243 -11.50 -15.55 -13.12
C GLU A 243 -10.29 -14.78 -12.54
N LEU A 244 -10.01 -14.99 -11.26
CA LEU A 244 -8.87 -14.43 -10.55
C LEU A 244 -7.88 -15.55 -10.24
N PRO A 245 -6.71 -15.60 -10.90
CA PRO A 245 -5.71 -16.61 -10.62
C PRO A 245 -5.13 -16.47 -9.22
N LEU A 246 -5.03 -17.55 -8.48
CA LEU A 246 -4.58 -17.59 -7.08
C LEU A 246 -3.11 -17.14 -6.92
N ASP A 247 -2.26 -17.35 -7.94
CA ASP A 247 -0.87 -16.88 -7.96
C ASP A 247 -0.76 -15.35 -7.88
N LYS A 248 -1.71 -14.61 -8.48
CA LYS A 248 -1.76 -13.13 -8.40
C LYS A 248 -2.06 -12.68 -6.97
N VAL A 249 -3.01 -13.35 -6.32
CA VAL A 249 -3.33 -13.06 -4.91
C VAL A 249 -2.17 -13.41 -4.00
N CYS A 250 -1.50 -14.55 -4.24
CA CYS A 250 -0.32 -14.98 -3.49
C CYS A 250 0.78 -13.91 -3.53
N TYR A 251 1.10 -13.42 -4.72
CA TYR A 251 2.11 -12.37 -4.91
C TYR A 251 1.79 -11.11 -4.09
N VAL A 252 0.52 -10.67 -4.10
CA VAL A 252 0.12 -9.46 -3.36
C VAL A 252 0.11 -9.70 -1.85
N LEU A 253 -0.26 -10.90 -1.39
CA LEU A 253 -0.14 -11.31 0.03
C LEU A 253 1.31 -11.29 0.51
N GLU A 254 2.25 -11.79 -0.28
CA GLU A 254 3.68 -11.73 0.04
C GLU A 254 4.19 -10.28 0.15
N ALA A 255 3.79 -9.42 -0.80
CA ALA A 255 4.13 -8.00 -0.79
C ALA A 255 3.53 -7.29 0.43
N CYS A 256 2.31 -7.66 0.83
CA CYS A 256 1.63 -7.13 2.00
C CYS A 256 2.34 -7.54 3.30
N ALA A 257 2.77 -8.81 3.40
CA ALA A 257 3.54 -9.30 4.54
C ALA A 257 4.89 -8.56 4.68
N GLU A 258 5.56 -8.31 3.56
CA GLU A 258 6.81 -7.54 3.57
C GLU A 258 6.59 -6.08 3.98
N GLU A 259 5.51 -5.44 3.53
CA GLU A 259 5.19 -4.07 3.94
C GLU A 259 4.80 -3.98 5.43
N LEU A 260 4.08 -4.96 5.97
CA LEU A 260 3.81 -5.04 7.41
C LEU A 260 5.10 -5.16 8.21
N ARG A 261 6.02 -6.04 7.79
CA ARG A 261 7.35 -6.18 8.40
C ARG A 261 8.15 -4.86 8.38
N ARG A 262 8.10 -4.13 7.25
CA ARG A 262 8.73 -2.80 7.13
C ARG A 262 8.04 -1.77 8.02
N GLY A 263 6.71 -1.81 8.08
CA GLY A 263 5.91 -0.93 8.93
C GLY A 263 6.24 -1.10 10.41
N THR A 264 6.31 -2.34 10.91
CA THR A 264 6.75 -2.65 12.29
C THR A 264 8.12 -2.05 12.58
N LYS A 265 9.08 -2.28 11.68
CA LYS A 265 10.44 -1.74 11.84
C LYS A 265 10.49 -0.20 11.83
N ARG A 266 9.67 0.45 10.99
CA ARG A 266 9.54 1.93 10.99
C ARG A 266 8.94 2.43 12.29
N LEU A 267 7.92 1.76 12.84
CA LEU A 267 7.31 2.12 14.12
C LEU A 267 8.30 1.97 15.29
N GLU A 268 9.11 0.90 15.32
CA GLU A 268 10.15 0.70 16.33
C GLU A 268 11.22 1.79 16.28
N THR A 269 11.66 2.21 15.09
CA THR A 269 12.70 3.23 14.91
C THR A 269 12.23 4.65 15.21
N HIS A 270 10.91 4.90 15.17
CA HIS A 270 10.33 6.23 15.40
C HIS A 270 9.59 6.33 16.74
N GLN A 271 9.87 5.43 17.70
CA GLN A 271 9.35 5.60 19.05
C GLN A 271 9.94 6.88 19.70
N PRO A 272 9.12 7.67 20.41
CA PRO A 272 9.49 9.00 20.91
C PRO A 272 10.44 8.95 22.11
N ASN A 273 11.57 8.23 21.99
CA ASN A 273 12.53 8.06 23.09
C ASN A 273 13.51 9.23 23.28
N HIS A 274 13.51 10.24 22.41
CA HIS A 274 14.53 11.31 22.49
C HIS A 274 14.00 12.74 22.49
N ASP A 275 12.75 12.99 22.22
CA ASP A 275 12.12 14.31 22.40
C ASP A 275 10.59 14.21 22.29
N PRO A 276 9.88 13.97 23.42
CA PRO A 276 8.42 13.81 23.41
C PRO A 276 7.67 15.12 23.11
N GLU A 277 8.34 16.27 23.09
CA GLU A 277 7.68 17.57 22.88
C GLU A 277 7.64 18.02 21.41
N SER A 278 8.28 17.31 20.48
CA SER A 278 8.22 17.65 19.06
C SER A 278 6.88 17.19 18.43
N LEU A 279 5.97 18.15 18.21
CA LEU A 279 4.70 17.95 17.49
C LEU A 279 4.90 17.24 16.13
N ILE A 280 6.01 17.51 15.45
CA ILE A 280 6.35 16.91 14.16
C ILE A 280 6.58 15.41 14.31
N ASN A 281 7.29 14.96 15.34
CA ASN A 281 7.55 13.55 15.61
C ASN A 281 6.28 12.80 15.99
N LEU A 282 5.41 13.41 16.78
CA LEU A 282 4.08 12.89 17.14
C LEU A 282 3.18 12.73 15.91
N CYS A 283 3.09 13.76 15.06
CA CYS A 283 2.32 13.67 13.81
C CYS A 283 2.87 12.58 12.87
N ARG A 284 4.19 12.46 12.76
CA ARG A 284 4.83 11.43 11.92
C ARG A 284 4.56 10.02 12.45
N ALA A 285 4.68 9.81 13.76
CA ALA A 285 4.38 8.52 14.38
C ALA A 285 2.90 8.13 14.20
N HIS A 286 1.99 9.09 14.32
CA HIS A 286 0.56 8.87 14.08
C HIS A 286 0.28 8.44 12.63
N VAL A 287 0.86 9.13 11.65
CA VAL A 287 0.70 8.78 10.22
C VAL A 287 1.23 7.37 9.94
N LEU A 288 2.42 7.02 10.47
CA LEU A 288 2.99 5.69 10.31
C LEU A 288 2.11 4.60 10.94
N GLN A 289 1.50 4.88 12.10
CA GLN A 289 0.58 3.97 12.75
C GLN A 289 -0.70 3.76 11.93
N GLU A 290 -1.27 4.84 11.39
CA GLU A 290 -2.46 4.76 10.53
C GLU A 290 -2.19 3.98 9.24
N GLU A 291 -1.02 4.21 8.61
CA GLU A 291 -0.59 3.43 7.44
C GLU A 291 -0.44 1.95 7.77
N TYR A 292 0.18 1.62 8.89
CA TYR A 292 0.35 0.26 9.35
C TYR A 292 -1.00 -0.43 9.58
N GLU A 293 -1.93 0.21 10.29
CA GLU A 293 -3.27 -0.32 10.55
C GLU A 293 -4.11 -0.48 9.28
N SER A 294 -3.97 0.47 8.34
CA SER A 294 -4.57 0.34 7.01
C SER A 294 -4.05 -0.90 6.29
N ASN A 295 -2.74 -1.19 6.39
CA ASN A 295 -2.15 -2.38 5.78
C ASN A 295 -2.61 -3.68 6.48
N VAL A 296 -2.81 -3.68 7.80
CA VAL A 296 -3.39 -4.82 8.53
C VAL A 296 -4.81 -5.12 8.03
N ARG A 297 -5.64 -4.08 7.82
CA ARG A 297 -6.99 -4.27 7.25
C ARG A 297 -6.93 -4.78 5.81
N THR A 298 -6.04 -4.24 4.99
CA THR A 298 -5.83 -4.72 3.61
C THR A 298 -5.38 -6.18 3.57
N ALA A 299 -4.50 -6.59 4.51
CA ALA A 299 -4.09 -7.98 4.65
C ALA A 299 -5.32 -8.88 4.91
N LEU A 300 -6.24 -8.46 5.79
CA LEU A 300 -7.47 -9.19 6.06
C LEU A 300 -8.35 -9.33 4.80
N TYR A 301 -8.49 -8.26 4.00
CA TYR A 301 -9.25 -8.32 2.75
C TYR A 301 -8.63 -9.31 1.76
N LEU A 302 -7.31 -9.28 1.60
CA LEU A 302 -6.60 -10.23 0.74
C LEU A 302 -6.73 -11.68 1.23
N VAL A 303 -6.72 -11.91 2.55
CA VAL A 303 -6.98 -13.23 3.12
C VAL A 303 -8.42 -13.66 2.86
N ALA A 304 -9.40 -12.76 2.94
CA ALA A 304 -10.80 -13.07 2.63
C ALA A 304 -11.00 -13.42 1.14
N VAL A 305 -10.32 -12.70 0.24
CA VAL A 305 -10.28 -13.03 -1.19
C VAL A 305 -9.66 -14.41 -1.41
N ALA A 306 -8.51 -14.68 -0.79
CA ALA A 306 -7.85 -16.00 -0.88
C ALA A 306 -8.73 -17.12 -0.34
N ALA A 307 -9.41 -16.91 0.78
CA ALA A 307 -10.31 -17.89 1.38
C ALA A 307 -11.47 -18.27 0.44
N ARG A 308 -11.98 -17.31 -0.33
CA ARG A 308 -13.03 -17.56 -1.31
C ARG A 308 -12.52 -18.34 -2.53
N LEU A 309 -11.30 -18.05 -2.98
CA LEU A 309 -10.71 -18.75 -4.14
C LEU A 309 -10.27 -20.17 -3.81
N LEU A 310 -9.84 -20.43 -2.56
CA LEU A 310 -9.40 -21.76 -2.12
C LEU A 310 -10.54 -22.78 -1.93
N GLU A 311 -11.80 -22.34 -2.00
CA GLU A 311 -12.94 -23.27 -2.03
C GLU A 311 -13.12 -23.99 -3.36
N ASN A 312 -12.47 -23.53 -4.43
CA ASN A 312 -12.49 -24.18 -5.73
C ASN A 312 -11.44 -25.31 -5.74
N ASP A 313 -11.87 -26.55 -6.03
CA ASP A 313 -11.02 -27.75 -6.01
C ASP A 313 -9.90 -27.76 -7.08
N ASP A 314 -9.95 -26.87 -8.06
CA ASP A 314 -9.01 -26.81 -9.19
C ASP A 314 -7.66 -26.15 -8.87
N ASN A 315 -7.41 -25.74 -7.64
CA ASN A 315 -6.18 -25.02 -7.28
C ASN A 315 -4.96 -25.95 -7.21
N ASN A 316 -3.85 -25.54 -7.84
CA ASN A 316 -2.58 -26.22 -7.73
C ASN A 316 -2.10 -26.25 -6.26
N GLU A 317 -1.71 -27.42 -5.77
CA GLU A 317 -1.25 -27.64 -4.38
C GLU A 317 -0.03 -26.76 -4.02
N GLU A 318 0.88 -26.54 -4.96
CA GLU A 318 2.04 -25.67 -4.78
C GLU A 318 1.62 -24.22 -4.52
N THR A 319 0.69 -23.68 -5.33
CA THR A 319 0.16 -22.32 -5.16
C THR A 319 -0.61 -22.19 -3.86
N THR A 320 -1.43 -23.17 -3.52
CA THR A 320 -2.16 -23.23 -2.25
C THR A 320 -1.21 -23.18 -1.05
N SER A 321 -0.13 -23.99 -1.10
CA SER A 321 0.92 -23.98 -0.08
C SER A 321 1.65 -22.65 0.02
N ALA A 322 1.91 -21.98 -1.12
CA ALA A 322 2.52 -20.66 -1.14
C ALA A 322 1.62 -19.60 -0.48
N VAL A 323 0.32 -19.60 -0.79
CA VAL A 323 -0.66 -18.71 -0.16
C VAL A 323 -0.70 -18.93 1.35
N ARG A 324 -0.76 -20.17 1.83
CA ARG A 324 -0.74 -20.48 3.26
C ARG A 324 0.55 -19.98 3.93
N ARG A 325 1.71 -20.12 3.29
CA ARG A 325 2.97 -19.55 3.79
C ARG A 325 2.94 -18.03 3.86
N ALA A 326 2.35 -17.36 2.86
CA ALA A 326 2.21 -15.91 2.88
C ALA A 326 1.31 -15.45 4.04
N ILE A 327 0.17 -16.13 4.27
CA ILE A 327 -0.74 -15.85 5.39
C ILE A 327 -0.06 -16.12 6.72
N PHE A 328 0.74 -17.20 6.85
CA PHE A 328 1.51 -17.48 8.07
C PHE A 328 2.46 -16.33 8.44
N ARG A 329 3.02 -15.62 7.46
CA ARG A 329 3.87 -14.44 7.72
C ARG A 329 3.10 -13.24 8.27
N LEU A 330 1.77 -13.23 8.13
CA LEU A 330 0.88 -12.18 8.64
C LEU A 330 0.41 -12.45 10.09
N ARG A 331 0.74 -13.61 10.69
CA ARG A 331 0.20 -14.05 11.98
C ARG A 331 0.43 -13.09 13.14
N ASP A 332 1.53 -12.31 13.09
CA ASP A 332 1.91 -11.39 14.17
C ASP A 332 1.36 -9.96 13.95
N ALA A 333 0.62 -9.72 12.85
CA ALA A 333 0.03 -8.44 12.53
C ALA A 333 -1.07 -8.07 13.56
N ARG A 334 -0.94 -6.90 14.18
CA ARG A 334 -1.87 -6.41 15.22
C ARG A 334 -2.17 -4.93 15.01
N LEU A 335 -3.41 -4.53 15.30
CA LEU A 335 -3.75 -3.13 15.45
C LEU A 335 -3.16 -2.57 16.76
N ARG A 336 -3.17 -1.25 16.92
CA ARG A 336 -2.77 -0.58 18.15
C ARG A 336 -3.56 -1.05 19.38
N SER A 337 -4.79 -1.50 19.18
CA SER A 337 -5.66 -2.10 20.21
C SER A 337 -5.27 -3.55 20.59
N GLY A 338 -4.17 -4.08 20.07
CA GLY A 338 -3.78 -5.48 20.25
C GLY A 338 -4.55 -6.49 19.39
N GLN A 339 -5.58 -6.06 18.65
CA GLN A 339 -6.41 -6.94 17.83
C GLN A 339 -5.62 -7.56 16.68
N THR A 340 -5.70 -8.88 16.52
CA THR A 340 -5.10 -9.66 15.42
C THR A 340 -6.06 -9.76 14.23
N LEU A 341 -5.57 -10.29 13.09
CA LEU A 341 -6.42 -10.62 11.95
C LEU A 341 -7.60 -11.53 12.31
N LEU A 342 -7.42 -12.42 13.30
CA LEU A 342 -8.47 -13.32 13.76
C LEU A 342 -9.58 -12.57 14.52
N HIS A 343 -9.22 -11.59 15.36
CA HIS A 343 -10.19 -10.70 16.01
C HIS A 343 -11.01 -9.94 14.97
N LEU A 344 -10.33 -9.36 13.96
CA LEU A 344 -10.98 -8.62 12.90
C LEU A 344 -11.89 -9.50 12.03
N ALA A 345 -11.47 -10.73 11.74
CA ALA A 345 -12.30 -11.69 11.00
C ALA A 345 -13.56 -12.10 11.76
N ALA A 346 -13.54 -12.01 13.10
CA ALA A 346 -14.63 -12.35 14.00
C ALA A 346 -15.54 -11.17 14.38
N ASP A 347 -15.07 -9.92 14.19
CA ASP A 347 -15.82 -8.72 14.60
C ASP A 347 -16.68 -8.18 13.46
N ARG A 348 -17.98 -8.07 13.71
CA ARG A 348 -18.93 -7.44 12.78
C ARG A 348 -18.66 -5.93 12.55
N ARG A 349 -17.94 -5.27 13.45
CA ARG A 349 -17.59 -3.84 13.35
C ARG A 349 -16.33 -3.61 12.55
N THR A 350 -15.67 -4.67 12.06
CA THR A 350 -14.50 -4.54 11.19
C THR A 350 -14.88 -3.70 9.98
N PRO A 351 -14.26 -2.53 9.80
CA PRO A 351 -14.57 -1.67 8.67
C PRO A 351 -14.14 -2.36 7.37
N VAL A 352 -14.95 -2.22 6.34
CA VAL A 352 -14.63 -2.67 4.99
C VAL A 352 -14.74 -1.46 4.06
N ASP A 353 -13.80 -1.36 3.14
CA ASP A 353 -13.79 -0.32 2.12
C ASP A 353 -15.00 -0.44 1.18
N ASP A 354 -15.57 0.71 0.75
CA ASP A 354 -16.85 0.74 0.03
C ASP A 354 -16.76 0.24 -1.43
N PHE A 355 -15.58 0.24 -2.02
CA PHE A 355 -15.40 -0.13 -3.43
C PHE A 355 -15.40 -1.65 -3.62
N HIS A 356 -16.48 -2.25 -4.12
CA HIS A 356 -16.67 -3.70 -4.36
C HIS A 356 -16.07 -4.66 -3.32
N THR A 357 -15.20 -4.15 -2.44
CA THR A 357 -14.56 -4.90 -1.37
C THR A 357 -15.61 -5.40 -0.39
N SER A 358 -16.65 -4.61 -0.12
CA SER A 358 -17.78 -4.97 0.72
C SER A 358 -18.63 -6.12 0.17
N ASP A 359 -18.59 -6.37 -1.15
CA ASP A 359 -19.32 -7.47 -1.77
C ASP A 359 -18.65 -8.83 -1.52
N VAL A 360 -17.33 -8.82 -1.33
CA VAL A 360 -16.50 -10.02 -1.15
C VAL A 360 -16.07 -10.19 0.31
N CYS A 361 -15.65 -9.10 0.94
CA CYS A 361 -15.12 -9.08 2.30
C CYS A 361 -16.23 -8.68 3.28
N GLN A 362 -17.01 -9.65 3.73
CA GLN A 362 -18.05 -9.45 4.76
C GLN A 362 -17.59 -10.09 6.07
N PHE A 363 -17.52 -9.28 7.13
CA PHE A 363 -17.17 -9.77 8.46
C PHE A 363 -18.39 -9.67 9.38
N PRO A 364 -18.57 -10.65 10.27
CA PRO A 364 -17.72 -11.83 10.56
C PRO A 364 -17.75 -12.87 9.44
N CYS A 365 -16.58 -13.52 9.18
CA CYS A 365 -16.42 -14.44 8.06
C CYS A 365 -15.86 -15.81 8.51
N PRO A 366 -16.67 -16.89 8.53
CA PRO A 366 -16.20 -18.22 8.93
C PRO A 366 -15.08 -18.77 8.03
N ARG A 367 -15.13 -18.51 6.73
CA ARG A 367 -14.13 -18.96 5.76
C ARG A 367 -12.76 -18.33 6.02
N THR A 368 -12.74 -17.01 6.23
CA THR A 368 -11.52 -16.27 6.59
C THR A 368 -10.97 -16.73 7.93
N THR A 369 -11.84 -16.93 8.93
CA THR A 369 -11.48 -17.48 10.24
C THR A 369 -10.84 -18.86 10.12
N ARG A 370 -11.45 -19.77 9.35
CA ARG A 370 -10.93 -21.11 9.07
C ARG A 370 -9.54 -21.05 8.46
N LEU A 371 -9.37 -20.27 7.40
CA LEU A 371 -8.09 -20.15 6.69
C LEU A 371 -6.98 -19.59 7.58
N LEU A 372 -7.27 -18.56 8.39
CA LEU A 372 -6.32 -18.01 9.35
C LEU A 372 -5.87 -19.07 10.37
N LEU A 373 -6.79 -19.86 10.91
CA LEU A 373 -6.49 -20.93 11.85
C LEU A 373 -5.70 -22.07 11.19
N ASP A 374 -6.05 -22.46 9.96
CA ASP A 374 -5.33 -23.48 9.19
C ASP A 374 -3.89 -23.03 8.84
N CYS A 375 -3.66 -21.71 8.79
CA CYS A 375 -2.33 -21.12 8.60
C CYS A 375 -1.57 -20.87 9.92
N GLY A 376 -2.07 -21.32 11.07
CA GLY A 376 -1.36 -21.26 12.35
C GLY A 376 -1.35 -19.89 13.02
N VAL A 377 -2.37 -19.07 12.76
CA VAL A 377 -2.60 -17.85 13.55
C VAL A 377 -3.00 -18.25 14.97
N GLU A 378 -2.45 -17.57 15.98
CA GLU A 378 -2.69 -17.85 17.38
C GLU A 378 -4.18 -17.65 17.73
N MET A 379 -4.86 -18.76 18.08
CA MET A 379 -6.31 -18.80 18.26
C MET A 379 -6.77 -18.03 19.50
N ASP A 380 -6.02 -18.14 20.59
CA ASP A 380 -6.33 -17.51 21.87
C ASP A 380 -5.51 -16.25 22.13
N ALA A 381 -4.95 -15.65 21.08
CA ALA A 381 -4.31 -14.35 21.19
C ALA A 381 -5.27 -13.34 21.84
N ALA A 382 -4.77 -12.55 22.77
CA ALA A 382 -5.55 -11.54 23.48
C ALA A 382 -5.27 -10.13 22.90
N ASP A 383 -6.32 -9.29 22.82
CA ASP A 383 -6.19 -7.87 22.58
C ASP A 383 -5.80 -7.11 23.88
N ASP A 384 -5.68 -5.79 23.84
CA ASP A 384 -5.32 -4.95 24.99
C ASP A 384 -6.37 -5.03 26.13
N SER A 385 -7.60 -5.38 25.80
CA SER A 385 -8.66 -5.67 26.77
C SER A 385 -8.66 -7.14 27.23
N ARG A 386 -7.61 -7.91 26.88
CA ARG A 386 -7.50 -9.35 27.13
C ARG A 386 -8.60 -10.20 26.50
N ARG A 387 -9.28 -9.68 25.48
CA ARG A 387 -10.31 -10.42 24.74
C ARG A 387 -9.67 -11.29 23.69
N THR A 388 -10.12 -12.52 23.57
CA THR A 388 -9.80 -13.41 22.45
C THR A 388 -10.79 -13.19 21.31
N ALA A 389 -10.49 -13.72 20.12
CA ALA A 389 -11.40 -13.67 18.98
C ALA A 389 -12.79 -14.28 19.30
N LEU A 390 -12.84 -15.28 20.19
CA LEU A 390 -14.10 -15.88 20.66
C LEU A 390 -14.93 -14.90 21.51
N HIS A 391 -14.30 -14.12 22.40
CA HIS A 391 -14.99 -13.03 23.12
C HIS A 391 -15.60 -12.02 22.16
N VAL A 392 -14.80 -11.56 21.18
CA VAL A 392 -15.24 -10.56 20.18
C VAL A 392 -16.43 -11.08 19.36
N ALA A 393 -16.37 -12.34 18.91
CA ALA A 393 -17.47 -12.97 18.18
C ALA A 393 -18.76 -13.01 19.01
N LEU A 394 -18.68 -13.39 20.28
CA LEU A 394 -19.84 -13.53 21.15
C LEU A 394 -20.45 -12.19 21.56
N ILE A 395 -19.61 -11.19 21.85
CA ILE A 395 -20.07 -9.82 22.11
C ILE A 395 -20.76 -9.26 20.86
N SER A 396 -20.18 -9.49 19.68
CA SER A 396 -20.80 -9.09 18.42
C SER A 396 -22.14 -9.78 18.16
N TYR A 397 -22.31 -11.01 18.63
CA TYR A 397 -23.55 -11.78 18.49
C TYR A 397 -24.70 -11.21 19.30
N GLN A 398 -24.44 -10.72 20.51
CA GLN A 398 -25.47 -10.10 21.37
C GLN A 398 -26.01 -8.77 20.79
N LEU A 399 -25.25 -8.12 19.93
CA LEU A 399 -25.61 -6.83 19.34
C LEU A 399 -26.43 -6.95 18.04
N ILE A 400 -26.84 -8.17 17.64
CA ILE A 400 -27.60 -8.38 16.40
C ILE A 400 -29.08 -8.22 16.68
N PRO A 401 -29.79 -7.30 15.99
CA PRO A 401 -31.25 -7.30 15.99
C PRO A 401 -31.77 -8.59 15.32
N ASP A 402 -32.86 -9.17 15.85
CA ASP A 402 -33.48 -10.43 15.37
C ASP A 402 -33.80 -10.46 13.85
N THR A 403 -33.75 -9.33 13.16
CA THR A 403 -34.15 -9.19 11.76
C THR A 403 -33.05 -9.55 10.74
N ARG A 404 -31.79 -9.83 11.16
CA ARG A 404 -30.67 -10.10 10.24
C ARG A 404 -30.13 -11.53 10.34
N ALA A 405 -30.91 -12.49 9.86
CA ALA A 405 -30.58 -13.93 9.90
C ALA A 405 -29.20 -14.29 9.32
N GLN A 406 -28.76 -13.61 8.24
CA GLN A 406 -27.47 -13.88 7.57
C GLN A 406 -26.27 -13.59 8.49
N TRP A 407 -26.30 -12.50 9.24
CA TRP A 407 -25.24 -12.14 10.18
C TRP A 407 -25.15 -13.12 11.34
N ALA A 408 -26.31 -13.56 11.82
CA ALA A 408 -26.39 -14.58 12.87
C ALA A 408 -25.77 -15.90 12.42
N MET A 409 -26.00 -16.31 11.18
CA MET A 409 -25.39 -17.51 10.60
C MET A 409 -23.88 -17.40 10.47
N SER A 410 -23.37 -16.26 9.98
CA SER A 410 -21.93 -16.02 9.85
C SER A 410 -21.24 -16.03 11.20
N LEU A 411 -21.78 -15.33 12.21
CA LEU A 411 -21.23 -15.35 13.58
C LEU A 411 -21.27 -16.75 14.21
N ARG A 412 -22.38 -17.47 14.03
CA ARG A 412 -22.47 -18.86 14.49
C ARG A 412 -21.39 -19.73 13.84
N GLY A 413 -21.13 -19.53 12.55
CA GLY A 413 -20.06 -20.22 11.85
C GLY A 413 -18.69 -19.89 12.42
N VAL A 414 -18.38 -18.61 12.70
CA VAL A 414 -17.11 -18.20 13.33
C VAL A 414 -16.95 -18.83 14.73
N VAL A 415 -17.99 -18.77 15.57
CA VAL A 415 -17.96 -19.40 16.90
C VAL A 415 -17.72 -20.89 16.79
N PHE A 416 -18.38 -21.57 15.83
CA PHE A 416 -18.18 -23.00 15.59
C PHE A 416 -16.74 -23.30 15.15
N GLU A 417 -16.16 -22.54 14.21
CA GLU A 417 -14.78 -22.74 13.75
C GLU A 417 -13.76 -22.59 14.90
N LEU A 418 -13.95 -21.59 15.77
CA LEU A 418 -13.09 -21.37 16.93
C LEU A 418 -13.20 -22.49 17.93
N LEU A 419 -14.43 -22.88 18.34
CA LEU A 419 -14.67 -23.92 19.34
C LEU A 419 -14.27 -25.30 18.83
N ALA A 420 -14.52 -25.64 17.56
CA ALA A 420 -14.15 -26.93 16.99
C ALA A 420 -12.63 -27.16 16.98
N ARG A 421 -11.84 -26.06 16.96
CA ARG A 421 -10.37 -26.10 17.05
C ARG A 421 -9.85 -25.98 18.48
N GLY A 422 -10.73 -25.86 19.47
CA GLY A 422 -10.41 -25.89 20.88
C GLY A 422 -10.08 -24.53 21.49
N ALA A 423 -10.67 -23.44 20.98
CA ALA A 423 -10.58 -22.11 21.58
C ALA A 423 -11.02 -22.15 23.05
N HIS A 424 -10.33 -21.41 23.90
CA HIS A 424 -10.60 -21.40 25.35
C HIS A 424 -11.87 -20.58 25.66
N ALA A 425 -12.97 -21.27 25.94
CA ALA A 425 -14.23 -20.64 26.35
C ALA A 425 -14.23 -20.19 27.83
N ASP A 426 -13.15 -20.45 28.54
CA ASP A 426 -12.89 -20.11 29.96
C ASP A 426 -11.76 -19.08 30.13
N ALA A 427 -11.20 -18.56 29.04
CA ALA A 427 -10.32 -17.42 29.08
C ALA A 427 -11.05 -16.21 29.69
N VAL A 428 -10.34 -15.32 30.39
CA VAL A 428 -10.95 -14.12 31.01
C VAL A 428 -10.42 -12.83 30.41
N ASP A 429 -11.30 -11.90 30.13
CA ASP A 429 -10.93 -10.54 29.72
C ASP A 429 -10.48 -9.66 30.91
N CYS A 430 -10.26 -8.36 30.69
CA CYS A 430 -9.84 -7.42 31.72
C CYS A 430 -10.89 -7.24 32.84
N ASP A 431 -12.17 -7.49 32.56
CA ASP A 431 -13.30 -7.36 33.50
C ASP A 431 -13.60 -8.71 34.18
N GLY A 432 -12.83 -9.76 33.88
CA GLY A 432 -13.03 -11.12 34.42
C GLY A 432 -14.19 -11.88 33.74
N ILE A 433 -14.66 -11.38 32.59
CA ILE A 433 -15.74 -12.00 31.81
C ILE A 433 -15.15 -13.11 30.94
N THR A 434 -15.76 -14.28 30.95
CA THR A 434 -15.40 -15.39 30.04
C THR A 434 -16.28 -15.37 28.78
N PRO A 435 -15.85 -15.99 27.66
CA PRO A 435 -16.69 -16.18 26.49
C PRO A 435 -18.05 -16.81 26.81
N LEU A 436 -18.09 -17.74 27.75
CA LEU A 436 -19.34 -18.34 28.21
C LEU A 436 -20.25 -17.30 28.86
N VAL A 437 -19.71 -16.46 29.77
CA VAL A 437 -20.48 -15.39 30.43
C VAL A 437 -20.96 -14.38 29.41
N ALA A 438 -20.10 -14.03 28.45
CA ALA A 438 -20.46 -13.15 27.34
C ALA A 438 -21.58 -13.73 26.45
N ALA A 439 -21.77 -15.04 26.40
CA ALA A 439 -22.83 -15.71 25.62
C ALA A 439 -24.17 -15.83 26.35
N ILE A 440 -24.22 -15.61 27.67
CA ILE A 440 -25.43 -15.81 28.49
C ILE A 440 -26.60 -14.94 28.01
N GLY A 441 -27.78 -15.56 27.88
CA GLY A 441 -28.98 -14.90 27.38
C GLY A 441 -29.01 -14.67 25.86
N GLY A 442 -27.93 -15.04 25.14
CA GLY A 442 -27.84 -14.97 23.69
C GLY A 442 -28.02 -16.31 22.98
N PRO A 443 -28.27 -16.29 21.67
CA PRO A 443 -28.51 -17.53 20.90
C PRO A 443 -27.25 -18.41 20.76
N ALA A 444 -26.07 -17.94 21.10
CA ALA A 444 -24.82 -18.71 21.10
C ALA A 444 -24.60 -19.49 22.42
N GLU A 445 -25.34 -19.21 23.48
CA GLU A 445 -25.13 -19.82 24.79
C GLU A 445 -25.15 -21.35 24.74
N THR A 446 -26.14 -21.94 24.06
CA THR A 446 -26.27 -23.39 23.93
C THR A 446 -25.11 -24.04 23.20
N VAL A 447 -24.59 -23.35 22.17
CA VAL A 447 -23.43 -23.82 21.36
C VAL A 447 -22.16 -23.80 22.20
N VAL A 448 -21.93 -22.68 22.92
CA VAL A 448 -20.75 -22.53 23.79
C VAL A 448 -20.81 -23.53 24.95
N ARG A 449 -21.99 -23.72 25.60
CA ARG A 449 -22.17 -24.70 26.67
C ARG A 449 -21.95 -26.16 26.19
N ALA A 450 -22.42 -26.50 25.00
CA ALA A 450 -22.24 -27.84 24.44
C ALA A 450 -20.78 -28.14 24.09
N ALA A 451 -20.00 -27.10 23.68
CA ALA A 451 -18.59 -27.24 23.36
C ALA A 451 -17.67 -27.20 24.61
N LEU A 452 -18.20 -26.84 25.77
CA LEU A 452 -17.44 -26.80 27.03
C LEU A 452 -17.07 -28.21 27.48
N SER A 453 -15.86 -28.62 27.18
CA SER A 453 -15.15 -29.72 27.83
C SER A 453 -13.89 -29.17 28.50
N PRO A 454 -14.00 -28.59 29.73
CA PRO A 454 -12.88 -27.93 30.36
C PRO A 454 -11.76 -28.94 30.64
N ARG A 455 -10.56 -28.61 30.13
CA ARG A 455 -9.38 -29.43 30.41
C ARG A 455 -9.02 -29.34 31.91
N LEU A 456 -8.42 -30.38 32.48
CA LEU A 456 -8.00 -30.36 33.88
C LEU A 456 -7.06 -29.17 34.19
N ALA A 457 -6.19 -28.82 33.26
CA ALA A 457 -5.32 -27.64 33.39
C ALA A 457 -6.11 -26.33 33.52
N CYS A 458 -7.18 -26.15 32.73
CA CYS A 458 -8.05 -24.97 32.80
C CYS A 458 -8.82 -24.91 34.11
N LEU A 459 -9.33 -26.06 34.59
CA LEU A 459 -9.98 -26.15 35.90
C LEU A 459 -9.02 -25.81 37.04
N ALA A 460 -7.78 -26.28 36.97
CA ALA A 460 -6.75 -25.97 37.95
C ALA A 460 -6.38 -24.46 37.93
N ALA A 461 -6.20 -23.87 36.76
CA ALA A 461 -5.93 -22.45 36.62
C ALA A 461 -7.11 -21.61 37.14
N ALA A 462 -8.35 -21.94 36.79
CA ALA A 462 -9.55 -21.27 37.29
C ALA A 462 -9.69 -21.40 38.82
N ALA A 463 -9.29 -22.53 39.42
CA ALA A 463 -9.26 -22.70 40.85
C ALA A 463 -8.21 -21.78 41.50
N LEU A 464 -7.01 -21.71 40.95
CA LEU A 464 -5.97 -20.76 41.40
C LEU A 464 -6.45 -19.32 41.37
N ALA A 465 -7.09 -18.91 40.27
CA ALA A 465 -7.63 -17.55 40.09
C ALA A 465 -8.72 -17.25 41.15
N ARG A 466 -9.70 -18.17 41.33
CA ARG A 466 -10.78 -18.04 42.34
C ARG A 466 -10.26 -17.91 43.78
N HIS A 467 -9.20 -18.63 44.09
CA HIS A 467 -8.55 -18.54 45.40
C HIS A 467 -7.50 -17.42 45.48
N GLN A 468 -7.45 -16.51 44.51
CA GLN A 468 -6.52 -15.41 44.45
C GLN A 468 -5.05 -15.83 44.61
N ARG A 469 -4.72 -17.06 44.25
CA ARG A 469 -3.34 -17.55 44.26
C ARG A 469 -2.55 -16.95 43.14
N ARG A 470 -1.35 -16.48 43.44
CA ARG A 470 -0.43 -15.94 42.45
C ARG A 470 0.63 -16.99 42.13
N TYR A 471 1.05 -17.05 40.88
CA TYR A 471 2.13 -17.95 40.49
C TYR A 471 3.49 -17.24 40.64
N PRO A 472 4.54 -17.95 41.16
CA PRO A 472 5.90 -17.39 41.23
C PRO A 472 6.57 -17.45 39.84
N PRO A 473 6.85 -16.32 39.16
CA PRO A 473 7.37 -16.36 37.79
C PRO A 473 8.71 -17.08 37.67
N ALA A 474 9.59 -16.92 38.67
CA ALA A 474 10.90 -17.57 38.68
C ALA A 474 10.86 -19.10 38.81
N GLN A 475 9.79 -19.66 39.38
CA GLN A 475 9.62 -21.11 39.62
C GLN A 475 8.62 -21.75 38.64
N THR A 476 7.93 -20.96 37.83
CA THR A 476 6.93 -21.44 36.88
C THR A 476 7.55 -21.44 35.47
N PRO A 477 7.43 -22.56 34.72
CA PRO A 477 7.89 -22.59 33.33
C PRO A 477 7.27 -21.47 32.50
N ARG A 478 8.06 -20.78 31.71
CA ARG A 478 7.61 -19.62 30.91
C ARG A 478 6.43 -19.95 29.98
N VAL A 479 6.38 -21.17 29.47
CA VAL A 479 5.28 -21.65 28.60
C VAL A 479 3.92 -21.66 29.32
N LEU A 480 3.87 -21.68 30.65
CA LEU A 480 2.65 -21.65 31.44
C LEU A 480 2.22 -20.21 31.82
N HIS A 481 3.06 -19.21 31.67
CA HIS A 481 2.73 -17.83 32.08
C HIS A 481 1.50 -17.32 31.33
N ALA A 482 1.56 -17.33 29.98
CA ALA A 482 0.44 -16.90 29.15
C ALA A 482 -0.86 -17.71 29.43
N PHE A 483 -0.72 -19.02 29.63
CA PHE A 483 -1.85 -19.88 29.98
C PHE A 483 -2.48 -19.51 31.35
N LEU A 484 -1.67 -19.29 32.37
CA LEU A 484 -2.17 -18.90 33.70
C LEU A 484 -2.79 -17.50 33.68
N GLU A 485 -2.18 -16.56 32.98
CA GLU A 485 -2.69 -15.20 32.81
C GLU A 485 -4.01 -15.20 32.03
N MET A 486 -4.12 -16.01 30.97
CA MET A 486 -5.36 -16.21 30.22
C MET A 486 -6.54 -16.59 31.12
N HIS A 487 -6.29 -17.38 32.17
CA HIS A 487 -7.28 -17.80 33.14
C HIS A 487 -7.40 -16.88 34.38
N GLY A 488 -6.79 -15.67 34.31
CA GLY A 488 -6.90 -14.67 35.37
C GLY A 488 -5.95 -14.86 36.56
N VAL A 489 -5.02 -15.81 36.49
CA VAL A 489 -4.01 -16.02 37.57
C VAL A 489 -2.90 -14.96 37.39
N LYS A 490 -2.70 -14.12 38.39
CA LYS A 490 -1.70 -13.02 38.35
C LYS A 490 -0.32 -13.53 38.81
N PRO A 491 0.78 -12.97 38.25
CA PRO A 491 2.13 -13.24 38.76
C PRO A 491 2.28 -12.71 40.20
N ALA A 492 3.10 -13.36 40.99
CA ALA A 492 3.53 -12.83 42.27
C ALA A 492 4.40 -11.59 42.02
N ARG A 493 4.25 -10.55 42.84
CA ARG A 493 5.15 -9.42 42.80
C ARG A 493 6.54 -9.89 43.22
N GLU A 494 7.55 -9.62 42.46
CA GLU A 494 8.92 -9.78 42.92
C GLU A 494 9.10 -8.81 44.09
N CYS A 495 9.49 -9.37 45.25
CA CYS A 495 9.88 -8.58 46.45
C CYS A 495 11.24 -7.97 46.26
#